data_c5e6e27d4665671a8b6cf0c6cc9267be
#
_entry.id   c5e6e27d4665671a8b6cf0c6cc9267be
#
_cell.length_a   1.000
_cell.length_b   1.000
_cell.length_c   1.000
_cell.angle_alpha   90.00
_cell.angle_beta   90.00
_cell.angle_gamma   90.00
#
_symmetry.space_group_name_H-M   'P 1'
#
loop_
_entity.id
_entity.type
_entity.pdbx_description
1 polymer ?
#
loop_
_entity_poly.entity_id
_entity_poly.type
_entity_poly.pdbx_seq_one_letter_code
_entity_poly.pdbx_strand_id
1 'polypeptide(L)'
;SITNNINQQRAETEQLATAINEMSSSIREVATSASSTSELTAEARQTAALGQKSIQATVSAVNALHDELDNSKQVINELADNTKHIGSILDVITSIADQTNLLALNAAIEAARAGEQGRGFAVVADEIRSLALKTRTSTDEIQQMISKLQTSASTAVTTMDHGADLSETCRTQANAAGEVFGQINDMLHHVTDASHQIATAVEEQAYVTEDINRSIHNIRELADTSTTSSHTAVDRIALLVERLQGLCRLINQFQR
;
A
#
# COMPACT_ATOMS: atom_id res chain seq x y z
N SER A 1 35.79 -32.29 -52.22
CA SER A 1 34.94 -33.02 -53.20
C SER A 1 33.47 -32.76 -52.86
N ILE A 2 32.58 -32.92 -53.83
CA ILE A 2 31.11 -32.73 -53.64
C ILE A 2 30.62 -33.58 -52.47
N THR A 3 31.06 -34.81 -52.32
CA THR A 3 30.69 -35.71 -51.22
C THR A 3 31.06 -35.14 -49.83
N ASN A 4 32.22 -34.47 -49.69
CA ASN A 4 32.62 -33.85 -48.43
C ASN A 4 31.71 -32.65 -48.08
N ASN A 5 31.33 -31.86 -49.07
CA ASN A 5 30.42 -30.72 -48.86
C ASN A 5 29.03 -31.19 -48.43
N ILE A 6 28.51 -32.28 -49.01
CA ILE A 6 27.23 -32.87 -48.66
C ILE A 6 27.26 -33.43 -47.23
N ASN A 7 28.33 -34.11 -46.82
CA ASN A 7 28.50 -34.61 -45.47
C ASN A 7 28.57 -33.46 -44.43
N GLN A 8 29.28 -32.37 -44.77
CA GLN A 8 29.33 -31.19 -43.91
C GLN A 8 27.93 -30.54 -43.81
N GLN A 9 27.21 -30.39 -44.92
CA GLN A 9 25.83 -29.86 -44.93
C GLN A 9 24.88 -30.71 -44.07
N ARG A 10 25.00 -32.03 -44.08
CA ARG A 10 24.21 -32.92 -43.20
C ARG A 10 24.53 -32.67 -41.74
N ALA A 11 25.81 -32.56 -41.35
CA ALA A 11 26.21 -32.28 -39.98
C ALA A 11 25.67 -30.92 -39.50
N GLU A 12 25.79 -29.89 -40.33
CA GLU A 12 25.23 -28.55 -40.00
C GLU A 12 23.70 -28.58 -39.89
N THR A 13 23.03 -29.34 -40.76
CA THR A 13 21.55 -29.50 -40.69
C THR A 13 21.10 -30.24 -39.44
N GLU A 14 21.86 -31.21 -38.92
CA GLU A 14 21.59 -31.89 -37.65
C GLU A 14 21.76 -30.95 -36.45
N GLN A 15 22.78 -30.11 -36.45
CA GLN A 15 22.99 -29.09 -35.45
C GLN A 15 21.84 -28.06 -35.45
N LEU A 16 21.41 -27.61 -36.63
CA LEU A 16 20.23 -26.73 -36.77
C LEU A 16 18.97 -27.37 -36.24
N ALA A 17 18.71 -28.64 -36.51
CA ALA A 17 17.55 -29.36 -35.99
C ALA A 17 17.55 -29.41 -34.46
N THR A 18 18.72 -29.62 -33.84
CA THR A 18 18.87 -29.58 -32.38
C THR A 18 18.58 -28.20 -31.83
N ALA A 19 19.14 -27.13 -32.40
CA ALA A 19 18.91 -25.75 -32.00
C ALA A 19 17.44 -25.33 -32.14
N ILE A 20 16.73 -25.81 -33.18
CA ILE A 20 15.30 -25.54 -33.38
C ILE A 20 14.44 -26.25 -32.32
N ASN A 21 14.81 -27.46 -31.91
CA ASN A 21 14.11 -28.16 -30.82
C ASN A 21 14.29 -27.44 -29.48
N GLU A 22 15.50 -26.95 -29.18
CA GLU A 22 15.77 -26.13 -28.00
C GLU A 22 15.00 -24.81 -28.05
N MET A 23 14.97 -24.14 -29.22
CA MET A 23 14.17 -22.93 -29.43
C MET A 23 12.68 -23.20 -29.20
N SER A 24 12.12 -24.29 -29.71
CA SER A 24 10.72 -24.68 -29.50
C SER A 24 10.39 -24.91 -28.01
N SER A 25 11.35 -25.46 -27.26
CA SER A 25 11.21 -25.62 -25.79
C SER A 25 11.22 -24.28 -25.09
N SER A 26 12.16 -23.38 -25.44
CA SER A 26 12.27 -22.03 -24.87
C SER A 26 11.02 -21.19 -25.16
N ILE A 27 10.46 -21.27 -26.37
CA ILE A 27 9.20 -20.61 -26.75
C ILE A 27 8.05 -21.05 -25.84
N ARG A 28 7.92 -22.34 -25.55
CA ARG A 28 6.88 -22.85 -24.63
C ARG A 28 7.09 -22.36 -23.21
N GLU A 29 8.33 -22.27 -22.74
CA GLU A 29 8.66 -21.76 -21.41
C GLU A 29 8.31 -20.28 -21.28
N VAL A 30 8.61 -19.46 -22.31
CA VAL A 30 8.23 -18.03 -22.36
C VAL A 30 6.71 -17.88 -22.38
N ALA A 31 5.98 -18.70 -23.15
CA ALA A 31 4.52 -18.70 -23.17
C ALA A 31 3.94 -18.97 -21.78
N THR A 32 4.45 -20.00 -21.10
CA THR A 32 4.03 -20.36 -19.74
C THR A 32 4.32 -19.23 -18.75
N SER A 33 5.50 -18.62 -18.85
CA SER A 33 5.89 -17.51 -18.00
C SER A 33 5.02 -16.27 -18.21
N ALA A 34 4.67 -15.95 -19.46
CA ALA A 34 3.77 -14.83 -19.78
C ALA A 34 2.36 -15.07 -19.20
N SER A 35 1.82 -16.29 -19.34
CA SER A 35 0.54 -16.67 -18.76
C SER A 35 0.54 -16.57 -17.23
N SER A 36 1.56 -17.12 -16.57
CA SER A 36 1.71 -17.05 -15.12
C SER A 36 1.86 -15.61 -14.62
N THR A 37 2.60 -14.77 -15.37
CA THR A 37 2.73 -13.34 -15.05
C THR A 37 1.38 -12.63 -15.14
N SER A 38 0.55 -12.95 -16.13
CA SER A 38 -0.80 -12.40 -16.26
C SER A 38 -1.70 -12.78 -15.09
N GLU A 39 -1.67 -14.05 -14.64
CA GLU A 39 -2.43 -14.52 -13.47
C GLU A 39 -1.99 -13.83 -12.18
N LEU A 40 -0.68 -13.77 -11.91
CA LEU A 40 -0.13 -13.08 -10.74
C LEU A 40 -0.46 -11.59 -10.74
N THR A 41 -0.48 -10.96 -11.91
CA THR A 41 -0.85 -9.56 -12.05
C THR A 41 -2.33 -9.33 -11.75
N ALA A 42 -3.21 -10.24 -12.15
CA ALA A 42 -4.63 -10.18 -11.80
C ALA A 42 -4.86 -10.31 -10.28
N GLU A 43 -4.14 -11.22 -9.61
CA GLU A 43 -4.18 -11.37 -8.15
C GLU A 43 -3.64 -10.12 -7.42
N ALA A 44 -2.53 -9.57 -7.91
CA ALA A 44 -1.94 -8.34 -7.38
C ALA A 44 -2.91 -7.15 -7.52
N ARG A 45 -3.63 -7.03 -8.64
CA ARG A 45 -4.67 -6.00 -8.84
C ARG A 45 -5.81 -6.14 -7.84
N GLN A 46 -6.27 -7.35 -7.60
CA GLN A 46 -7.30 -7.60 -6.58
C GLN A 46 -6.81 -7.17 -5.19
N THR A 47 -5.57 -7.48 -4.85
CA THR A 47 -4.95 -7.11 -3.58
C THR A 47 -4.80 -5.59 -3.46
N ALA A 48 -4.36 -4.91 -4.52
CA ALA A 48 -4.25 -3.45 -4.56
C ALA A 48 -5.62 -2.77 -4.40
N ALA A 49 -6.67 -3.28 -5.05
CA ALA A 49 -8.03 -2.76 -4.91
C ALA A 49 -8.58 -2.92 -3.48
N LEU A 50 -8.27 -4.04 -2.80
CA LEU A 50 -8.61 -4.24 -1.39
C LEU A 50 -7.84 -3.28 -0.49
N GLY A 51 -6.55 -3.04 -0.76
CA GLY A 51 -5.74 -2.05 -0.08
C GLY A 51 -6.33 -0.65 -0.21
N GLN A 52 -6.70 -0.23 -1.40
CA GLN A 52 -7.32 1.06 -1.67
C GLN A 52 -8.65 1.23 -0.91
N LYS A 53 -9.49 0.19 -0.88
CA LYS A 53 -10.73 0.18 -0.11
C LYS A 53 -10.48 0.32 1.40
N SER A 54 -9.45 -0.35 1.91
CA SER A 54 -9.06 -0.24 3.33
C SER A 54 -8.59 1.16 3.69
N ILE A 55 -7.80 1.80 2.84
CA ILE A 55 -7.38 3.20 3.01
C ILE A 55 -8.59 4.14 3.03
N GLN A 56 -9.54 3.95 2.12
CA GLN A 56 -10.77 4.77 2.09
C GLN A 56 -11.59 4.65 3.38
N ALA A 57 -11.69 3.43 3.92
CA ALA A 57 -12.33 3.20 5.22
C ALA A 57 -11.55 3.90 6.36
N THR A 58 -10.22 3.88 6.31
CA THR A 58 -9.37 4.60 7.28
C THR A 58 -9.59 6.10 7.21
N VAL A 59 -9.62 6.71 6.03
CA VAL A 59 -9.92 8.14 5.84
C VAL A 59 -11.29 8.49 6.43
N SER A 60 -12.30 7.65 6.19
CA SER A 60 -13.65 7.86 6.75
C SER A 60 -13.66 7.79 8.27
N ALA A 61 -12.94 6.84 8.86
CA ALA A 61 -12.83 6.69 10.31
C ALA A 61 -12.08 7.87 10.96
N VAL A 62 -11.02 8.36 10.31
CA VAL A 62 -10.25 9.53 10.77
C VAL A 62 -11.10 10.81 10.71
N ASN A 63 -11.92 10.99 9.67
CA ASN A 63 -12.85 12.12 9.60
C ASN A 63 -13.88 12.06 10.72
N ALA A 64 -14.47 10.89 10.99
CA ALA A 64 -15.41 10.73 12.11
C ALA A 64 -14.74 10.99 13.48
N LEU A 65 -13.48 10.61 13.65
CA LEU A 65 -12.70 10.93 14.86
C LEU A 65 -12.49 12.44 15.00
N HIS A 66 -12.19 13.14 13.92
CA HIS A 66 -12.02 14.58 13.91
C HIS A 66 -13.31 15.30 14.36
N ASP A 67 -14.45 14.89 13.79
CA ASP A 67 -15.76 15.45 14.16
C ASP A 67 -16.09 15.19 15.64
N GLU A 68 -15.75 14.01 16.19
CA GLU A 68 -15.98 13.67 17.59
C GLU A 68 -15.08 14.47 18.53
N LEU A 69 -13.84 14.75 18.14
CA LEU A 69 -12.94 15.62 18.90
C LEU A 69 -13.47 17.05 18.96
N ASP A 70 -13.99 17.58 17.85
CA ASP A 70 -14.60 18.92 17.82
C ASP A 70 -15.85 19.01 18.70
N ASN A 71 -16.73 18.00 18.64
CA ASN A 71 -17.90 17.92 19.53
C ASN A 71 -17.49 17.87 21.01
N SER A 72 -16.49 17.03 21.32
CA SER A 72 -15.99 16.90 22.69
C SER A 72 -15.40 18.22 23.20
N LYS A 73 -14.65 18.94 22.34
CA LYS A 73 -14.10 20.28 22.66
C LYS A 73 -15.21 21.26 22.98
N GLN A 74 -16.31 21.25 22.23
CA GLN A 74 -17.45 22.12 22.48
C GLN A 74 -18.05 21.85 23.88
N VAL A 75 -18.29 20.58 24.22
CA VAL A 75 -18.84 20.18 25.53
C VAL A 75 -17.93 20.60 26.69
N ILE A 76 -16.62 20.46 26.53
CA ILE A 76 -15.64 20.88 27.54
C ILE A 76 -15.59 22.41 27.68
N ASN A 77 -15.73 23.18 26.60
CA ASN A 77 -15.82 24.63 26.65
C ASN A 77 -17.09 25.07 27.41
N GLU A 78 -18.24 24.44 27.15
CA GLU A 78 -19.47 24.69 27.91
C GLU A 78 -19.29 24.37 29.40
N LEU A 79 -18.59 23.30 29.74
CA LEU A 79 -18.24 22.97 31.12
C LEU A 79 -17.35 24.04 31.76
N ALA A 80 -16.37 24.56 31.04
CA ALA A 80 -15.50 25.63 31.51
C ALA A 80 -16.27 26.91 31.78
N ASP A 81 -17.23 27.29 30.93
CA ASP A 81 -18.07 28.46 31.11
C ASP A 81 -19.03 28.29 32.33
N ASN A 82 -19.64 27.10 32.48
CA ASN A 82 -20.49 26.80 33.61
C ASN A 82 -19.70 26.85 34.92
N THR A 83 -18.49 26.30 34.98
CA THR A 83 -17.64 26.37 36.17
C THR A 83 -17.21 27.79 36.51
N LYS A 84 -16.96 28.63 35.51
CA LYS A 84 -16.70 30.06 35.71
C LYS A 84 -17.89 30.76 36.32
N HIS A 85 -19.10 30.45 35.86
CA HIS A 85 -20.33 31.01 36.44
C HIS A 85 -20.53 30.57 37.89
N ILE A 86 -20.30 29.29 38.21
CA ILE A 86 -20.35 28.79 39.60
C ILE A 86 -19.34 29.54 40.48
N GLY A 87 -18.10 29.79 39.97
CA GLY A 87 -17.09 30.59 40.68
C GLY A 87 -17.61 31.98 41.06
N SER A 88 -18.27 32.68 40.14
CA SER A 88 -18.86 34.00 40.45
C SER A 88 -19.99 33.98 41.51
N ILE A 89 -20.77 32.89 41.55
CA ILE A 89 -21.78 32.70 42.57
C ILE A 89 -21.13 32.45 43.93
N LEU A 90 -20.04 31.67 43.98
CA LEU A 90 -19.31 31.43 45.24
C LEU A 90 -18.68 32.71 45.79
N ASP A 91 -18.17 33.61 44.94
CA ASP A 91 -17.67 34.91 45.35
C ASP A 91 -18.78 35.75 46.07
N VAL A 92 -20.00 35.70 45.54
CA VAL A 92 -21.18 36.35 46.18
C VAL A 92 -21.50 35.69 47.52
N ILE A 93 -21.52 34.36 47.60
CA ILE A 93 -21.81 33.63 48.86
C ILE A 93 -20.75 33.93 49.93
N THR A 94 -19.45 33.97 49.51
CA THR A 94 -18.35 34.34 50.39
C THR A 94 -18.52 35.76 50.94
N SER A 95 -18.90 36.72 50.08
CA SER A 95 -19.21 38.10 50.50
C SER A 95 -20.37 38.17 51.51
N ILE A 96 -21.45 37.41 51.29
CA ILE A 96 -22.58 37.32 52.21
C ILE A 96 -22.16 36.71 53.58
N ALA A 97 -21.33 35.66 53.54
CA ALA A 97 -20.80 35.06 54.75
C ALA A 97 -19.94 36.04 55.59
N ASP A 98 -19.06 36.78 54.89
CA ASP A 98 -18.23 37.82 55.54
C ASP A 98 -19.10 38.95 56.14
N GLN A 99 -20.12 39.42 55.41
CA GLN A 99 -21.06 40.41 55.92
C GLN A 99 -21.82 39.86 57.13
N THR A 100 -22.28 38.61 57.06
CA THR A 100 -23.01 37.96 58.17
C THR A 100 -22.15 37.81 59.41
N ASN A 101 -20.85 37.44 59.21
CA ASN A 101 -19.87 37.35 60.31
C ASN A 101 -19.65 38.72 60.97
N LEU A 102 -19.58 39.82 60.21
CA LEU A 102 -19.45 41.18 60.72
C LEU A 102 -20.69 41.63 61.43
N LEU A 103 -21.89 41.33 60.90
CA LEU A 103 -23.19 41.64 61.59
C LEU A 103 -23.33 40.89 62.94
N ALA A 104 -22.97 39.62 62.95
CA ALA A 104 -22.99 38.79 64.15
C ALA A 104 -21.98 39.30 65.21
N LEU A 105 -20.78 39.70 64.76
CA LEU A 105 -19.81 40.33 65.68
C LEU A 105 -20.31 41.61 66.29
N ASN A 106 -20.94 42.50 65.52
CA ASN A 106 -21.53 43.73 66.01
C ASN A 106 -22.69 43.44 67.02
N ALA A 107 -23.52 42.43 66.69
CA ALA A 107 -24.59 42.00 67.56
C ALA A 107 -24.06 41.40 68.90
N ALA A 108 -22.98 40.63 68.86
CA ALA A 108 -22.31 40.08 70.06
C ALA A 108 -21.74 41.21 70.96
N ILE A 109 -21.12 42.24 70.32
CA ILE A 109 -20.58 43.40 71.04
C ILE A 109 -21.73 44.16 71.74
N GLU A 110 -22.89 44.41 71.12
CA GLU A 110 -24.00 45.14 71.70
C GLU A 110 -24.73 44.33 72.77
N ALA A 111 -24.79 42.98 72.55
CA ALA A 111 -25.34 42.09 73.61
C ALA A 111 -24.45 42.06 74.84
N ALA A 112 -23.15 42.09 74.73
CA ALA A 112 -22.20 42.22 75.82
C ALA A 112 -22.38 43.59 76.58
N ARG A 113 -22.67 44.63 75.80
CA ARG A 113 -22.92 45.97 76.34
C ARG A 113 -24.20 46.09 77.18
N ALA A 114 -25.20 45.28 76.84
CA ALA A 114 -26.49 45.21 77.62
C ALA A 114 -26.40 44.39 78.91
N GLY A 115 -25.27 43.82 79.26
CA GLY A 115 -25.01 43.09 80.51
C GLY A 115 -25.90 41.84 80.67
N GLU A 116 -26.44 41.59 81.83
CA GLU A 116 -27.31 40.41 82.15
C GLU A 116 -28.54 40.29 81.24
N GLN A 117 -29.08 41.39 80.73
CA GLN A 117 -30.20 41.38 79.79
C GLN A 117 -29.87 40.95 78.38
N GLY A 118 -28.58 41.01 78.00
CA GLY A 118 -28.10 40.65 76.69
C GLY A 118 -27.61 39.20 76.51
N ARG A 119 -27.54 38.40 77.63
CA ARG A 119 -26.94 37.03 77.59
C ARG A 119 -27.55 36.11 76.53
N GLY A 120 -28.87 36.09 76.33
CA GLY A 120 -29.52 35.26 75.29
C GLY A 120 -29.16 35.69 73.87
N PHE A 121 -29.07 37.01 73.65
CA PHE A 121 -28.69 37.56 72.37
C PHE A 121 -27.23 37.29 72.04
N ALA A 122 -26.29 37.30 72.99
CA ALA A 122 -24.91 36.99 72.83
C ALA A 122 -24.68 35.54 72.30
N VAL A 123 -25.43 34.55 72.91
CA VAL A 123 -25.37 33.17 72.46
C VAL A 123 -25.84 33.00 71.02
N VAL A 124 -26.91 33.68 70.61
CA VAL A 124 -27.41 33.62 69.20
C VAL A 124 -26.44 34.31 68.27
N ALA A 125 -25.83 35.42 68.64
CA ALA A 125 -24.83 36.12 67.82
C ALA A 125 -23.58 35.26 67.61
N ASP A 126 -23.10 34.58 68.69
CA ASP A 126 -21.93 33.67 68.52
C ASP A 126 -22.26 32.46 67.65
N GLU A 127 -23.49 31.90 67.72
CA GLU A 127 -23.91 30.80 66.84
C GLU A 127 -24.01 31.26 65.38
N ILE A 128 -24.57 32.45 65.08
CA ILE A 128 -24.61 33.03 63.71
C ILE A 128 -23.17 33.25 63.18
N ARG A 129 -22.30 33.77 64.04
CA ARG A 129 -20.86 33.95 63.67
C ARG A 129 -20.18 32.65 63.35
N SER A 130 -20.39 31.61 64.16
CA SER A 130 -19.86 30.27 63.91
C SER A 130 -20.38 29.70 62.59
N LEU A 131 -21.66 29.87 62.29
CA LEU A 131 -22.24 29.43 60.99
C LEU A 131 -21.70 30.19 59.79
N ALA A 132 -21.53 31.52 59.94
CA ALA A 132 -20.90 32.34 58.88
C ALA A 132 -19.45 31.91 58.57
N LEU A 133 -18.64 31.62 59.57
CA LEU A 133 -17.30 31.10 59.43
C LEU A 133 -17.25 29.70 58.75
N LYS A 134 -18.16 28.79 59.14
CA LYS A 134 -18.33 27.48 58.50
C LYS A 134 -18.71 27.65 57.02
N THR A 135 -19.66 28.54 56.73
CA THR A 135 -20.07 28.82 55.34
C THR A 135 -18.91 29.32 54.53
N ARG A 136 -18.10 30.22 55.03
CA ARG A 136 -16.89 30.72 54.39
C ARG A 136 -15.88 29.60 54.10
N THR A 137 -15.56 28.76 55.10
CA THR A 137 -14.66 27.63 54.92
C THR A 137 -15.14 26.68 53.81
N SER A 138 -16.46 26.36 53.82
CA SER A 138 -17.04 25.49 52.78
C SER A 138 -17.03 26.14 51.40
N THR A 139 -17.24 27.46 51.27
CA THR A 139 -17.12 28.15 50.00
C THR A 139 -15.69 28.19 49.49
N ASP A 140 -14.69 28.38 50.38
CA ASP A 140 -13.27 28.32 49.99
C ASP A 140 -12.89 26.94 49.48
N GLU A 141 -13.38 25.84 50.11
CA GLU A 141 -13.15 24.47 49.63
C GLU A 141 -13.77 24.24 48.25
N ILE A 142 -15.02 24.70 48.03
CA ILE A 142 -15.67 24.60 46.72
C ILE A 142 -14.95 25.43 45.68
N GLN A 143 -14.47 26.65 46.01
CA GLN A 143 -13.67 27.50 45.11
C GLN A 143 -12.40 26.80 44.65
N GLN A 144 -11.72 26.06 45.53
CA GLN A 144 -10.55 25.26 45.16
C GLN A 144 -10.93 24.10 44.21
N MET A 145 -12.07 23.44 44.41
CA MET A 145 -12.56 22.41 43.51
C MET A 145 -12.90 22.97 42.12
N ILE A 146 -13.57 24.13 42.07
CA ILE A 146 -13.87 24.83 40.80
C ILE A 146 -12.60 25.22 40.05
N SER A 147 -11.57 25.74 40.72
CA SER A 147 -10.29 26.07 40.12
C SER A 147 -9.60 24.83 39.52
N LYS A 148 -9.67 23.70 40.21
CA LYS A 148 -9.15 22.42 39.68
C LYS A 148 -9.92 21.95 38.43
N LEU A 149 -11.27 22.07 38.46
CA LEU A 149 -12.10 21.71 37.30
C LEU A 149 -11.80 22.58 36.10
N GLN A 150 -11.61 23.91 36.26
CA GLN A 150 -11.23 24.82 35.20
C GLN A 150 -9.87 24.45 34.60
N THR A 151 -8.87 24.14 35.43
CA THR A 151 -7.55 23.69 34.98
C THR A 151 -7.66 22.38 34.20
N SER A 152 -8.46 21.42 34.68
CA SER A 152 -8.67 20.14 34.00
C SER A 152 -9.37 20.31 32.67
N ALA A 153 -10.38 21.20 32.58
CA ALA A 153 -11.10 21.53 31.36
C ALA A 153 -10.12 22.15 30.33
N SER A 154 -9.28 23.12 30.71
CA SER A 154 -8.26 23.71 29.84
C SER A 154 -7.26 22.68 29.32
N THR A 155 -6.81 21.77 30.18
CA THR A 155 -5.93 20.67 29.79
C THR A 155 -6.61 19.73 28.80
N ALA A 156 -7.88 19.39 29.01
CA ALA A 156 -8.65 18.55 28.10
C ALA A 156 -8.80 19.19 26.72
N VAL A 157 -9.08 20.48 26.61
CA VAL A 157 -9.15 21.22 25.34
C VAL A 157 -7.81 21.14 24.61
N THR A 158 -6.71 21.41 25.29
CA THR A 158 -5.36 21.32 24.68
C THR A 158 -5.06 19.91 24.16
N THR A 159 -5.49 18.86 24.89
CA THR A 159 -5.33 17.47 24.47
C THR A 159 -6.17 17.15 23.24
N MET A 160 -7.39 17.69 23.16
CA MET A 160 -8.28 17.53 22.00
C MET A 160 -7.72 18.24 20.76
N ASP A 161 -7.17 19.45 20.92
CA ASP A 161 -6.51 20.18 19.82
C ASP A 161 -5.33 19.37 19.27
N HIS A 162 -4.49 18.83 20.14
CA HIS A 162 -3.40 17.95 19.71
C HIS A 162 -3.91 16.66 19.02
N GLY A 163 -5.02 16.11 19.50
CA GLY A 163 -5.68 14.95 18.85
C GLY A 163 -6.21 15.30 17.45
N ALA A 164 -6.79 16.48 17.28
CA ALA A 164 -7.27 16.97 15.98
C ALA A 164 -6.12 17.16 14.98
N ASP A 165 -4.99 17.74 15.39
CA ASP A 165 -3.79 17.89 14.56
C ASP A 165 -3.21 16.54 14.13
N LEU A 166 -3.17 15.58 15.05
CA LEU A 166 -2.71 14.22 14.75
C LEU A 166 -3.66 13.51 13.77
N SER A 167 -4.97 13.70 13.93
CA SER A 167 -6.00 13.18 13.04
C SER A 167 -5.83 13.72 11.62
N GLU A 168 -5.58 15.03 11.46
CA GLU A 168 -5.30 15.64 10.15
C GLU A 168 -4.03 15.09 9.50
N THR A 169 -2.98 14.87 10.31
CA THR A 169 -1.75 14.23 9.83
C THR A 169 -2.02 12.79 9.34
N CYS A 170 -2.78 12.01 10.09
CA CYS A 170 -3.18 10.65 9.71
C CYS A 170 -4.01 10.65 8.40
N ARG A 171 -4.94 11.61 8.25
CA ARG A 171 -5.74 11.79 7.04
C ARG A 171 -4.87 12.05 5.81
N THR A 172 -3.90 12.94 5.94
CA THR A 172 -2.96 13.27 4.86
C THR A 172 -2.12 12.06 4.46
N GLN A 173 -1.61 11.30 5.43
CA GLN A 173 -0.82 10.09 5.17
C GLN A 173 -1.68 8.98 4.53
N ALA A 174 -2.92 8.82 4.97
CA ALA A 174 -3.85 7.85 4.39
C ALA A 174 -4.18 8.21 2.93
N ASN A 175 -4.43 9.49 2.62
CA ASN A 175 -4.66 9.93 1.25
C ASN A 175 -3.45 9.67 0.35
N ALA A 176 -2.24 9.99 0.80
CA ALA A 176 -1.00 9.69 0.06
C ALA A 176 -0.83 8.18 -0.19
N ALA A 177 -1.14 7.33 0.79
CA ALA A 177 -1.14 5.88 0.61
C ALA A 177 -2.19 5.44 -0.42
N GLY A 178 -3.37 6.07 -0.46
CA GLY A 178 -4.40 5.82 -1.47
C GLY A 178 -3.93 6.14 -2.89
N GLU A 179 -3.21 7.24 -3.08
CA GLU A 179 -2.60 7.60 -4.37
C GLU A 179 -1.57 6.56 -4.83
N VAL A 180 -0.75 6.04 -3.90
CA VAL A 180 0.22 4.97 -4.21
C VAL A 180 -0.48 3.70 -4.69
N PHE A 181 -1.60 3.29 -4.07
CA PHE A 181 -2.39 2.15 -4.56
C PHE A 181 -2.97 2.39 -5.95
N GLY A 182 -3.37 3.63 -6.26
CA GLY A 182 -3.77 4.02 -7.61
C GLY A 182 -2.64 3.80 -8.63
N GLN A 183 -1.44 4.30 -8.34
CA GLN A 183 -0.26 4.12 -9.18
C GLN A 183 0.12 2.63 -9.36
N ILE A 184 0.01 1.83 -8.29
CA ILE A 184 0.23 0.38 -8.38
C ILE A 184 -0.76 -0.26 -9.35
N ASN A 185 -2.03 0.10 -9.29
CA ASN A 185 -3.04 -0.44 -10.21
C ASN A 185 -2.72 -0.09 -11.67
N ASP A 186 -2.28 1.13 -11.95
CA ASP A 186 -1.87 1.56 -13.30
C ASP A 186 -0.65 0.78 -13.79
N MET A 187 0.37 0.59 -12.95
CA MET A 187 1.53 -0.23 -13.28
C MET A 187 1.15 -1.69 -13.59
N LEU A 188 0.21 -2.28 -12.84
CA LEU A 188 -0.27 -3.63 -13.08
C LEU A 188 -1.04 -3.76 -14.40
N HIS A 189 -1.75 -2.69 -14.84
CA HIS A 189 -2.32 -2.65 -16.19
C HIS A 189 -1.24 -2.76 -17.26
N HIS A 190 -0.17 -1.98 -17.16
CA HIS A 190 0.95 -2.03 -18.11
C HIS A 190 1.62 -3.41 -18.14
N VAL A 191 1.78 -4.07 -16.99
CA VAL A 191 2.33 -5.45 -16.93
C VAL A 191 1.40 -6.44 -17.63
N THR A 192 0.08 -6.31 -17.47
CA THR A 192 -0.89 -7.15 -18.16
C THR A 192 -0.79 -6.98 -19.68
N ASP A 193 -0.74 -5.73 -20.16
CA ASP A 193 -0.63 -5.42 -21.59
C ASP A 193 0.68 -5.96 -22.17
N ALA A 194 1.80 -5.78 -21.46
CA ALA A 194 3.09 -6.33 -21.87
C ALA A 194 3.06 -7.88 -21.94
N SER A 195 2.42 -8.54 -20.98
CA SER A 195 2.28 -10.00 -20.98
C SER A 195 1.47 -10.50 -22.18
N HIS A 196 0.40 -9.78 -22.57
CA HIS A 196 -0.37 -10.09 -23.77
C HIS A 196 0.45 -9.89 -25.06
N GLN A 197 1.27 -8.83 -25.14
CA GLN A 197 2.17 -8.62 -26.27
C GLN A 197 3.22 -9.74 -26.39
N ILE A 198 3.78 -10.17 -25.25
CA ILE A 198 4.72 -11.30 -25.21
C ILE A 198 4.01 -12.58 -25.70
N ALA A 199 2.81 -12.87 -25.24
CA ALA A 199 2.06 -14.05 -25.68
C ALA A 199 1.84 -14.05 -27.21
N THR A 200 1.46 -12.91 -27.80
CA THR A 200 1.29 -12.77 -29.25
C THR A 200 2.63 -12.99 -30.01
N ALA A 201 3.73 -12.38 -29.52
CA ALA A 201 5.04 -12.56 -30.12
C ALA A 201 5.54 -14.02 -30.04
N VAL A 202 5.23 -14.71 -28.96
CA VAL A 202 5.54 -16.13 -28.75
C VAL A 202 4.76 -17.02 -29.74
N GLU A 203 3.48 -16.72 -29.99
CA GLU A 203 2.71 -17.43 -31.02
C GLU A 203 3.33 -17.25 -32.41
N GLU A 204 3.71 -16.01 -32.78
CA GLU A 204 4.39 -15.76 -34.05
C GLU A 204 5.72 -16.50 -34.14
N GLN A 205 6.53 -16.51 -33.07
CA GLN A 205 7.78 -17.26 -33.01
C GLN A 205 7.57 -18.77 -33.15
N ALA A 206 6.50 -19.32 -32.59
CA ALA A 206 6.17 -20.74 -32.75
C ALA A 206 5.87 -21.07 -34.22
N TYR A 207 5.14 -20.24 -34.95
CA TYR A 207 4.92 -20.43 -36.39
C TYR A 207 6.21 -20.37 -37.18
N VAL A 208 7.08 -19.38 -36.93
CA VAL A 208 8.37 -19.26 -37.61
C VAL A 208 9.27 -20.48 -37.33
N THR A 209 9.28 -20.96 -36.10
CA THR A 209 10.05 -22.14 -35.68
C THR A 209 9.57 -23.40 -36.40
N GLU A 210 8.26 -23.58 -36.57
CA GLU A 210 7.69 -24.69 -37.35
C GLU A 210 8.05 -24.61 -38.82
N ASP A 211 8.06 -23.43 -39.44
CA ASP A 211 8.45 -23.22 -40.82
C ASP A 211 9.97 -23.49 -41.04
N ILE A 212 10.80 -23.11 -40.04
CA ILE A 212 12.23 -23.45 -40.08
C ILE A 212 12.41 -24.97 -39.96
N ASN A 213 11.66 -25.64 -39.09
CA ASN A 213 11.74 -27.10 -38.95
C ASN A 213 11.36 -27.81 -40.23
N ARG A 214 10.34 -27.35 -40.97
CA ARG A 214 9.95 -27.84 -42.27
C ARG A 214 11.07 -27.59 -43.31
N SER A 215 11.72 -26.45 -43.27
CA SER A 215 12.83 -26.11 -44.13
C SER A 215 14.05 -27.02 -43.91
N ILE A 216 14.36 -27.33 -42.65
CA ILE A 216 15.41 -28.29 -42.27
C ILE A 216 15.11 -29.69 -42.83
N HIS A 217 13.85 -30.13 -42.77
CA HIS A 217 13.45 -31.40 -43.36
C HIS A 217 13.68 -31.43 -44.88
N ASN A 218 13.31 -30.38 -45.61
CA ASN A 218 13.53 -30.25 -47.03
C ASN A 218 15.03 -30.22 -47.40
N ILE A 219 15.87 -29.56 -46.59
CA ILE A 219 17.31 -29.52 -46.77
C ILE A 219 17.92 -30.94 -46.62
N ARG A 220 17.46 -31.75 -45.64
CA ARG A 220 17.89 -33.13 -45.48
C ARG A 220 17.53 -33.98 -46.69
N GLU A 221 16.32 -33.89 -47.19
CA GLU A 221 15.86 -34.61 -48.37
C GLU A 221 16.69 -34.23 -49.63
N LEU A 222 16.98 -32.93 -49.77
CA LEU A 222 17.81 -32.45 -50.88
C LEU A 222 19.27 -32.96 -50.78
N ALA A 223 19.84 -33.01 -49.56
CA ALA A 223 21.17 -33.56 -49.31
C ALA A 223 21.24 -35.06 -49.64
N ASP A 224 20.20 -35.82 -49.30
CA ASP A 224 20.12 -37.25 -49.64
C ASP A 224 20.02 -37.47 -51.15
N THR A 225 19.19 -36.70 -51.84
CA THR A 225 19.06 -36.71 -53.29
C THR A 225 20.39 -36.32 -53.97
N SER A 226 21.07 -35.31 -53.43
CA SER A 226 22.39 -34.85 -53.93
C SER A 226 23.47 -35.92 -53.73
N THR A 227 23.44 -36.66 -52.63
CA THR A 227 24.32 -37.81 -52.37
C THR A 227 24.13 -38.88 -53.45
N THR A 228 22.89 -39.28 -53.70
CA THR A 228 22.51 -40.30 -54.68
C THR A 228 22.93 -39.87 -56.10
N SER A 229 22.67 -38.61 -56.46
CA SER A 229 23.06 -38.03 -57.77
C SER A 229 24.58 -37.99 -57.94
N SER A 230 25.33 -37.64 -56.88
CA SER A 230 26.79 -37.60 -56.89
C SER A 230 27.38 -39.01 -57.08
N HIS A 231 26.88 -40.05 -56.44
CA HIS A 231 27.27 -41.43 -56.62
C HIS A 231 27.03 -41.89 -58.06
N THR A 232 25.82 -41.62 -58.58
CA THR A 232 25.47 -41.94 -59.97
C THR A 232 26.42 -41.24 -61.00
N ALA A 233 26.82 -39.99 -60.73
CA ALA A 233 27.74 -39.26 -61.55
C ALA A 233 29.14 -39.88 -61.54
N VAL A 234 29.64 -40.28 -60.35
CA VAL A 234 30.95 -40.98 -60.22
C VAL A 234 30.95 -42.28 -60.97
N ASP A 235 29.90 -43.11 -60.87
CA ASP A 235 29.77 -44.39 -61.56
C ASP A 235 29.74 -44.19 -63.06
N ARG A 236 29.03 -43.19 -63.60
CA ARG A 236 28.98 -42.84 -65.00
C ARG A 236 30.37 -42.39 -65.55
N ILE A 237 31.10 -41.57 -64.77
CA ILE A 237 32.46 -41.13 -65.11
C ILE A 237 33.39 -42.35 -65.16
N ALA A 238 33.34 -43.27 -64.20
CA ALA A 238 34.12 -44.50 -64.19
C ALA A 238 33.88 -45.34 -65.47
N LEU A 239 32.61 -45.54 -65.85
CA LEU A 239 32.24 -46.24 -67.09
C LEU A 239 32.72 -45.51 -68.33
N LEU A 240 32.72 -44.20 -68.38
CA LEU A 240 33.18 -43.38 -69.49
C LEU A 240 34.70 -43.50 -69.66
N VAL A 241 35.44 -43.48 -68.53
CA VAL A 241 36.93 -43.71 -68.55
C VAL A 241 37.27 -45.12 -69.09
N GLU A 242 36.51 -46.15 -68.64
CA GLU A 242 36.69 -47.51 -69.15
C GLU A 242 36.45 -47.60 -70.67
N ARG A 243 35.37 -47.00 -71.16
CA ARG A 243 35.06 -46.95 -72.61
C ARG A 243 36.13 -46.19 -73.39
N LEU A 244 36.65 -45.08 -72.92
CA LEU A 244 37.75 -44.32 -73.54
C LEU A 244 39.03 -45.12 -73.58
N GLN A 245 39.37 -45.84 -72.51
CA GLN A 245 40.56 -46.74 -72.53
C GLN A 245 40.38 -47.87 -73.53
N GLY A 246 39.16 -48.41 -73.70
CA GLY A 246 38.85 -49.38 -74.76
C GLY A 246 39.04 -48.85 -76.17
N LEU A 247 38.57 -47.61 -76.41
CA LEU A 247 38.71 -46.91 -77.66
C LEU A 247 40.20 -46.64 -78.02
N CYS A 248 40.99 -46.18 -77.03
CA CYS A 248 42.43 -45.99 -77.17
C CYS A 248 43.16 -47.30 -77.53
N ARG A 249 42.78 -48.42 -76.93
CA ARG A 249 43.34 -49.75 -77.31
C ARG A 249 43.01 -50.16 -78.75
N LEU A 250 41.77 -49.93 -79.20
CA LEU A 250 41.36 -50.19 -80.57
C LEU A 250 42.16 -49.31 -81.60
N ILE A 251 42.28 -48.00 -81.31
CA ILE A 251 43.07 -47.09 -82.19
C ILE A 251 44.54 -47.54 -82.33
N ASN A 252 45.16 -47.93 -81.20
CA ASN A 252 46.52 -48.43 -81.17
C ASN A 252 46.69 -49.77 -81.95
N GLN A 253 45.63 -50.57 -82.09
CA GLN A 253 45.61 -51.79 -82.88
C GLN A 253 45.52 -51.50 -84.37
N PHE A 254 44.93 -50.39 -84.83
CA PHE A 254 44.83 -49.97 -86.20
C PHE A 254 46.06 -49.18 -86.71
N GLN A 255 46.95 -48.75 -85.81
CA GLN A 255 48.23 -48.04 -86.19
C GLN A 255 49.42 -48.94 -86.27
N ARG A 256 49.25 -50.26 -86.11
CA ARG A 256 50.27 -51.30 -86.46
C ARG A 256 49.87 -52.05 -87.71
#